data_e33b436c39b05cbf581f8fa0d061d78b
#
_entry.id   e33b436c39b05cbf581f8fa0d061d78b
#
_cell.length_a   1.000
_cell.length_b   1.000
_cell.length_c   1.000
_cell.angle_alpha   90.00
_cell.angle_beta   90.00
_cell.angle_gamma   90.00
#
_symmetry.space_group_name_H-M   'P 1'
#
loop_
_entity.id
_entity.type
_entity.pdbx_description
1 polymer ?
#
loop_
_entity_poly.entity_id
_entity_poly.type
_entity_poly.pdbx_seq_one_letter_code
_entity_poly.pdbx_strand_id
1 'polypeptide(L)'
;GFDDYEAFLISNEVLVPQELVNNSTRFTHIQKVFLGVIIGLVMVISLIFYVNRQRWMIWEENHYVVAPFDAEKVQNGILKLYKEERIANFKRVKPACNYVFFNEDRSVKIWYGKNTNGALEYFTDLGKHPKTGKTLKAITSYMIRTHICDTY
;
A
#
# COMPACT_ATOMS: atom_id res chain seq x y z
N GLY A 1 68.12 -38.55 21.55
CA GLY A 1 66.71 -38.85 21.52
C GLY A 1 65.76 -37.73 21.23
N PHE A 2 66.24 -36.52 20.82
CA PHE A 2 65.33 -35.43 20.41
C PHE A 2 65.28 -35.24 18.88
N ASP A 3 66.28 -35.70 18.18
CA ASP A 3 66.43 -35.49 16.73
C ASP A 3 65.44 -36.34 15.90
N ASP A 4 64.95 -37.47 16.46
CA ASP A 4 64.02 -38.34 15.81
C ASP A 4 62.54 -37.81 15.80
N TYR A 5 62.21 -36.95 16.76
CA TYR A 5 60.86 -36.37 16.85
C TYR A 5 60.64 -35.21 15.85
N GLU A 6 61.67 -34.43 15.64
CA GLU A 6 61.62 -33.36 14.63
C GLU A 6 61.54 -33.94 13.20
N ALA A 7 62.31 -35.03 12.93
CA ALA A 7 62.25 -35.72 11.66
C ALA A 7 60.88 -36.43 11.44
N PHE A 8 60.25 -36.94 12.50
CA PHE A 8 58.89 -37.49 12.46
C PHE A 8 57.82 -36.42 12.18
N LEU A 9 57.95 -35.23 12.76
CA LEU A 9 57.02 -34.10 12.50
C LEU A 9 57.14 -33.62 11.06
N ILE A 10 58.36 -33.51 10.51
CA ILE A 10 58.59 -33.11 9.11
C ILE A 10 58.05 -34.17 8.14
N SER A 11 58.19 -35.48 8.46
CA SER A 11 57.69 -36.56 7.62
C SER A 11 56.15 -36.73 7.68
N ASN A 12 55.53 -36.27 8.75
CA ASN A 12 54.08 -36.24 8.95
C ASN A 12 53.48 -34.85 8.76
N GLU A 13 54.19 -33.98 8.12
CA GLU A 13 53.57 -32.77 7.58
C GLU A 13 52.52 -33.26 6.57
N VAL A 14 51.31 -33.47 7.11
CA VAL A 14 50.13 -33.81 6.34
C VAL A 14 50.07 -32.76 5.26
N LEU A 15 50.37 -33.14 4.04
CA LEU A 15 50.04 -32.39 2.85
C LEU A 15 48.55 -32.17 2.89
N VAL A 16 48.12 -31.14 3.61
CA VAL A 16 46.78 -30.60 3.45
C VAL A 16 46.72 -30.21 1.97
N PRO A 17 45.90 -30.90 1.16
CA PRO A 17 45.83 -30.58 -0.26
C PRO A 17 45.46 -29.10 -0.33
N GLN A 18 46.35 -28.29 -0.85
CA GLN A 18 46.09 -26.84 -1.09
C GLN A 18 44.97 -26.60 -2.10
N GLU A 19 44.37 -27.65 -2.63
CA GLU A 19 43.22 -27.59 -3.53
C GLU A 19 41.92 -27.13 -2.88
N LEU A 20 41.80 -27.14 -1.54
CA LEU A 20 40.56 -26.76 -0.87
C LEU A 20 40.45 -25.28 -0.50
N VAL A 21 41.51 -24.48 -0.68
CA VAL A 21 41.54 -23.10 -0.20
C VAL A 21 41.38 -22.07 -1.31
N ASN A 22 41.39 -22.45 -2.57
CA ASN A 22 41.36 -21.45 -3.66
C ASN A 22 40.33 -21.74 -4.76
N ASN A 23 39.12 -22.16 -4.39
CA ASN A 23 37.98 -22.13 -5.28
C ASN A 23 37.29 -20.75 -5.20
N SER A 24 38.06 -19.69 -5.39
CA SER A 24 37.48 -18.47 -5.91
C SER A 24 37.10 -18.78 -7.36
N THR A 25 35.86 -19.23 -7.59
CA THR A 25 35.31 -19.40 -8.92
C THR A 25 35.41 -18.07 -9.65
N ARG A 26 36.47 -17.90 -10.44
CA ARG A 26 36.60 -16.77 -11.38
C ARG A 26 35.49 -16.97 -12.41
N PHE A 27 34.33 -16.41 -12.15
CA PHE A 27 33.25 -16.38 -13.13
C PHE A 27 33.76 -15.81 -14.43
N THR A 28 33.65 -16.59 -15.50
CA THR A 28 33.98 -16.11 -16.86
C THR A 28 33.10 -14.92 -17.19
N HIS A 29 33.52 -14.07 -18.12
CA HIS A 29 32.76 -12.87 -18.52
C HIS A 29 31.30 -13.23 -18.91
N ILE A 30 31.12 -14.37 -19.57
CA ILE A 30 29.81 -14.92 -19.95
C ILE A 30 28.96 -15.25 -18.73
N GLN A 31 29.50 -15.90 -17.72
CA GLN A 31 28.79 -16.24 -16.49
C GLN A 31 28.35 -15.00 -15.71
N LYS A 32 29.15 -13.93 -15.69
CA LYS A 32 28.78 -12.65 -15.08
C LYS A 32 27.62 -11.99 -15.78
N VAL A 33 27.61 -12.04 -17.14
CA VAL A 33 26.52 -11.52 -17.96
C VAL A 33 25.23 -12.32 -17.69
N PHE A 34 25.30 -13.65 -17.68
CA PHE A 34 24.14 -14.50 -17.36
C PHE A 34 23.61 -14.22 -15.95
N LEU A 35 24.50 -14.11 -14.96
CA LEU A 35 24.09 -13.77 -13.60
C LEU A 35 23.38 -12.42 -13.52
N GLY A 36 23.90 -11.41 -14.23
CA GLY A 36 23.27 -10.09 -14.33
C GLY A 36 21.87 -10.14 -14.95
N VAL A 37 21.68 -10.92 -16.02
CA VAL A 37 20.37 -11.11 -16.67
C VAL A 37 19.38 -11.81 -15.72
N ILE A 38 19.83 -12.87 -15.00
CA ILE A 38 18.97 -13.57 -14.03
C ILE A 38 18.53 -12.62 -12.91
N ILE A 39 19.45 -11.85 -12.34
CA ILE A 39 19.12 -10.86 -11.30
C ILE A 39 18.13 -9.83 -11.82
N GLY A 40 18.33 -9.33 -13.04
CA GLY A 40 17.41 -8.40 -13.69
C GLY A 40 15.99 -8.99 -13.85
N LEU A 41 15.88 -10.23 -14.33
CA LEU A 41 14.61 -10.96 -14.45
C LEU A 41 13.92 -11.15 -13.10
N VAL A 42 14.65 -11.55 -12.06
CA VAL A 42 14.10 -11.72 -10.71
C VAL A 42 13.57 -10.38 -10.16
N MET A 43 14.28 -9.28 -10.39
CA MET A 43 13.83 -7.94 -10.01
C MET A 43 12.54 -7.56 -10.72
N VAL A 44 12.45 -7.77 -12.03
CA VAL A 44 11.24 -7.48 -12.82
C VAL A 44 10.05 -8.32 -12.34
N ILE A 45 10.25 -9.63 -12.13
CA ILE A 45 9.21 -10.53 -11.63
C ILE A 45 8.75 -10.08 -10.23
N SER A 46 9.68 -9.75 -9.34
CA SER A 46 9.36 -9.27 -7.99
C SER A 46 8.57 -7.97 -8.02
N LEU A 47 8.88 -7.08 -8.95
CA LEU A 47 8.17 -5.81 -9.13
C LEU A 47 6.74 -6.04 -9.64
N ILE A 48 6.57 -6.97 -10.60
CA ILE A 48 5.24 -7.40 -11.09
C ILE A 48 4.41 -7.99 -9.95
N PHE A 49 5.00 -8.89 -9.15
CA PHE A 49 4.31 -9.46 -7.98
C PHE A 49 3.94 -8.40 -6.95
N TYR A 50 4.82 -7.44 -6.68
CA TYR A 50 4.56 -6.35 -5.75
C TYR A 50 3.39 -5.47 -6.21
N VAL A 51 3.38 -5.05 -7.48
CA VAL A 51 2.30 -4.24 -8.06
C VAL A 51 0.96 -5.00 -8.08
N ASN A 52 0.98 -6.29 -8.44
CA ASN A 52 -0.23 -7.13 -8.46
C ASN A 52 -0.76 -7.47 -7.05
N ARG A 53 0.10 -7.46 -6.03
CA ARG A 53 -0.31 -7.69 -4.64
C ARG A 53 -1.01 -6.48 -4.01
N GLN A 54 -0.80 -5.29 -4.56
CA GLN A 54 -1.48 -4.09 -4.09
C GLN A 54 -2.93 -4.13 -4.55
N ARG A 55 -3.84 -4.12 -3.59
CA ARG A 55 -5.27 -3.97 -3.85
C ARG A 55 -5.56 -2.50 -4.15
N TRP A 56 -6.53 -2.29 -5.02
CA TRP A 56 -6.97 -0.96 -5.42
C TRP A 56 -8.46 -0.81 -5.14
N MET A 57 -8.91 0.43 -4.98
CA MET A 57 -10.30 0.77 -4.80
C MET A 57 -10.69 1.95 -5.69
N ILE A 58 -11.94 1.94 -6.14
CA ILE A 58 -12.54 3.00 -6.94
C ILE A 58 -13.84 3.45 -6.26
N TRP A 59 -14.17 4.73 -6.45
CA TRP A 59 -15.47 5.26 -5.99
C TRP A 59 -16.56 4.90 -6.99
N GLU A 60 -17.57 4.16 -6.57
CA GLU A 60 -18.76 3.85 -7.35
C GLU A 60 -20.00 4.40 -6.63
N GLU A 61 -20.83 5.11 -7.35
CA GLU A 61 -22.07 5.70 -6.89
C GLU A 61 -21.99 6.38 -5.51
N ASN A 62 -21.97 5.58 -4.43
CA ASN A 62 -22.08 6.05 -3.04
C ASN A 62 -21.06 5.43 -2.08
N HIS A 63 -20.14 4.57 -2.54
CA HIS A 63 -19.13 3.91 -1.70
C HIS A 63 -17.88 3.53 -2.50
N TYR A 64 -16.82 3.12 -1.81
CA TYR A 64 -15.63 2.54 -2.45
C TYR A 64 -15.80 1.04 -2.65
N VAL A 65 -15.40 0.54 -3.82
CA VAL A 65 -15.34 -0.88 -4.16
C VAL A 65 -13.93 -1.28 -4.53
N VAL A 66 -13.61 -2.58 -4.36
CA VAL A 66 -12.33 -3.13 -4.82
C VAL A 66 -12.34 -3.18 -6.34
N ALA A 67 -11.25 -2.73 -6.95
CA ALA A 67 -11.10 -2.71 -8.40
C ALA A 67 -9.73 -3.29 -8.81
N PRO A 68 -9.62 -3.89 -10.01
CA PRO A 68 -8.35 -4.29 -10.57
C PRO A 68 -7.46 -3.08 -10.86
N PHE A 69 -6.15 -3.32 -10.96
CA PHE A 69 -5.19 -2.28 -11.34
C PHE A 69 -5.47 -1.78 -12.77
N ASP A 70 -5.44 -0.47 -12.90
CA ASP A 70 -5.59 0.23 -14.17
C ASP A 70 -4.71 1.48 -14.12
N ALA A 71 -3.67 1.49 -14.97
CA ALA A 71 -2.66 2.56 -14.95
C ALA A 71 -3.25 3.94 -15.31
N GLU A 72 -4.19 3.99 -16.26
CA GLU A 72 -4.85 5.23 -16.68
C GLU A 72 -5.70 5.81 -15.55
N LYS A 73 -6.46 4.96 -14.86
CA LYS A 73 -7.27 5.37 -13.70
C LYS A 73 -6.42 5.83 -12.51
N VAL A 74 -5.23 5.24 -12.33
CA VAL A 74 -4.26 5.71 -11.31
C VAL A 74 -3.76 7.10 -11.68
N GLN A 75 -3.34 7.31 -12.92
CA GLN A 75 -2.83 8.59 -13.40
C GLN A 75 -3.88 9.70 -13.30
N ASN A 76 -5.14 9.38 -13.57
CA ASN A 76 -6.27 10.30 -13.43
C ASN A 76 -6.75 10.47 -11.98
N GLY A 77 -6.12 9.81 -10.99
CA GLY A 77 -6.49 9.89 -9.58
C GLY A 77 -7.82 9.25 -9.20
N ILE A 78 -8.41 8.48 -10.13
CA ILE A 78 -9.70 7.79 -9.96
C ILE A 78 -9.50 6.53 -9.12
N LEU A 79 -8.46 5.74 -9.43
CA LEU A 79 -8.08 4.54 -8.71
C LEU A 79 -7.17 4.91 -7.54
N LYS A 80 -7.47 4.39 -6.35
CA LYS A 80 -6.75 4.67 -5.11
C LYS A 80 -6.28 3.38 -4.47
N LEU A 81 -5.23 3.46 -3.66
CA LEU A 81 -4.78 2.32 -2.87
C LEU A 81 -5.90 1.86 -1.92
N TYR A 82 -6.08 0.55 -1.86
CA TYR A 82 -7.06 -0.09 -1.00
C TYR A 82 -6.87 0.29 0.47
N LYS A 83 -7.95 0.65 1.10
CA LYS A 83 -8.05 0.85 2.54
C LYS A 83 -9.35 0.23 3.03
N GLU A 84 -9.26 -0.81 3.84
CA GLU A 84 -10.41 -1.55 4.35
C GLU A 84 -11.41 -0.64 5.08
N GLU A 85 -10.91 0.24 5.95
CA GLU A 85 -11.73 1.23 6.65
C GLU A 85 -12.55 2.12 5.71
N ARG A 86 -11.98 2.48 4.54
CA ARG A 86 -12.67 3.32 3.56
C ARG A 86 -13.79 2.58 2.87
N ILE A 87 -13.59 1.31 2.54
CA ILE A 87 -14.64 0.46 1.94
C ILE A 87 -15.76 0.20 2.94
N ALA A 88 -15.41 -0.10 4.19
CA ALA A 88 -16.37 -0.38 5.23
C ALA A 88 -17.19 0.85 5.64
N ASN A 89 -16.53 1.97 5.91
CA ASN A 89 -17.12 3.09 6.65
C ASN A 89 -17.44 4.31 5.80
N PHE A 90 -16.74 4.54 4.68
CA PHE A 90 -16.89 5.77 3.90
C PHE A 90 -17.98 5.61 2.84
N LYS A 91 -19.17 6.13 3.13
CA LYS A 91 -20.34 6.05 2.24
C LYS A 91 -20.98 7.44 2.07
N ARG A 92 -21.51 7.71 0.87
CA ARG A 92 -22.37 8.85 0.65
C ARG A 92 -23.78 8.52 1.11
N VAL A 93 -24.36 9.40 1.89
CA VAL A 93 -25.70 9.24 2.46
C VAL A 93 -26.57 10.45 2.15
N LYS A 94 -27.88 10.29 2.26
CA LYS A 94 -28.87 11.37 2.22
C LYS A 94 -29.55 11.43 3.59
N PRO A 95 -29.01 12.22 4.53
CA PRO A 95 -29.59 12.30 5.86
C PRO A 95 -30.97 13.01 5.80
N ALA A 96 -31.88 12.59 6.68
CA ALA A 96 -33.19 13.20 6.89
C ALA A 96 -33.31 13.67 8.35
N CYS A 97 -34.42 14.28 8.73
CA CYS A 97 -34.64 14.85 10.06
C CYS A 97 -34.47 13.80 11.20
N ASN A 98 -34.77 12.56 10.96
CA ASN A 98 -34.66 11.46 11.92
C ASN A 98 -33.24 10.85 11.98
N TYR A 99 -32.28 11.39 11.26
CA TYR A 99 -30.92 10.87 11.25
C TYR A 99 -30.15 11.25 12.53
N VAL A 100 -29.36 10.32 13.07
CA VAL A 100 -28.50 10.57 14.24
C VAL A 100 -27.19 11.19 13.78
N PHE A 101 -27.07 12.51 13.88
CA PHE A 101 -25.91 13.29 13.38
C PHE A 101 -24.70 13.27 14.30
N PHE A 102 -24.90 13.05 15.59
CA PHE A 102 -23.87 13.06 16.62
C PHE A 102 -23.91 11.79 17.46
N ASN A 103 -22.79 11.40 17.99
CA ASN A 103 -22.68 10.36 19.01
C ASN A 103 -23.04 10.92 20.40
N GLU A 104 -23.11 10.06 21.40
CA GLU A 104 -23.38 10.45 22.80
C GLU A 104 -22.28 11.39 23.35
N ASP A 105 -21.02 11.21 22.94
CA ASP A 105 -19.86 12.04 23.25
C ASP A 105 -19.81 13.35 22.46
N ARG A 106 -20.85 13.66 21.68
CA ARG A 106 -20.96 14.81 20.76
C ARG A 106 -20.01 14.77 19.57
N SER A 107 -19.28 13.70 19.32
CA SER A 107 -18.52 13.53 18.08
C SER A 107 -19.48 13.41 16.89
N VAL A 108 -19.05 13.90 15.73
CA VAL A 108 -19.88 13.90 14.52
C VAL A 108 -19.90 12.54 13.86
N LYS A 109 -21.06 12.16 13.30
CA LYS A 109 -21.23 10.97 12.46
C LYS A 109 -21.30 11.28 10.97
N ILE A 110 -21.44 12.57 10.62
CA ILE A 110 -21.64 13.02 9.23
C ILE A 110 -20.66 14.13 8.90
N TRP A 111 -20.08 14.01 7.72
CA TRP A 111 -19.25 15.03 7.11
C TRP A 111 -19.90 15.49 5.80
N TYR A 112 -19.65 16.71 5.38
CA TYR A 112 -20.19 17.23 4.15
C TYR A 112 -19.14 17.90 3.27
N GLY A 113 -19.43 17.93 1.97
CA GLY A 113 -18.66 18.65 0.98
C GLY A 113 -19.50 19.04 -0.21
N LYS A 114 -19.01 19.96 -1.02
CA LYS A 114 -19.66 20.34 -2.27
C LYS A 114 -19.12 19.48 -3.41
N ASN A 115 -20.02 18.97 -4.23
CA ASN A 115 -19.67 18.29 -5.47
C ASN A 115 -19.23 19.30 -6.55
N THR A 116 -18.95 18.82 -7.76
CA THR A 116 -18.53 19.64 -8.90
C THR A 116 -19.56 20.71 -9.30
N ASN A 117 -20.83 20.44 -9.06
CA ASN A 117 -21.96 21.34 -9.38
C ASN A 117 -22.31 22.30 -8.22
N GLY A 118 -21.54 22.25 -7.12
CA GLY A 118 -21.78 23.08 -5.93
C GLY A 118 -22.84 22.53 -4.97
N ALA A 119 -23.50 21.42 -5.28
CA ALA A 119 -24.48 20.80 -4.41
C ALA A 119 -23.80 20.09 -3.23
N LEU A 120 -24.48 20.12 -2.06
CA LEU A 120 -24.01 19.46 -0.86
C LEU A 120 -24.17 17.93 -0.97
N GLU A 121 -23.12 17.23 -0.62
CA GLU A 121 -23.11 15.76 -0.44
C GLU A 121 -22.61 15.43 0.96
N TYR A 122 -23.21 14.38 1.57
CA TYR A 122 -22.94 13.99 2.96
C TYR A 122 -22.33 12.61 2.99
N PHE A 123 -21.40 12.39 3.94
CA PHE A 123 -20.59 11.18 4.04
C PHE A 123 -20.52 10.71 5.50
N THR A 124 -20.38 9.41 5.68
CA THR A 124 -20.37 8.74 6.99
C THR A 124 -19.01 8.76 7.69
N ASP A 125 -17.97 9.28 7.04
CA ASP A 125 -16.62 9.34 7.61
C ASP A 125 -15.83 10.54 7.12
N LEU A 126 -14.85 10.97 7.91
CA LEU A 126 -13.92 12.05 7.56
C LEU A 126 -13.05 11.65 6.37
N GLY A 127 -12.82 12.56 5.46
CA GLY A 127 -11.93 12.32 4.33
C GLY A 127 -11.93 13.40 3.28
N LYS A 128 -11.51 13.00 2.08
CA LYS A 128 -11.61 13.86 0.89
C LYS A 128 -12.83 13.44 0.08
N HIS A 129 -13.52 14.42 -0.45
CA HIS A 129 -14.63 14.20 -1.38
C HIS A 129 -14.14 13.38 -2.60
N PRO A 130 -14.77 12.27 -2.95
CA PRO A 130 -14.25 11.32 -3.97
C PRO A 130 -13.99 11.95 -5.33
N LYS A 131 -14.89 12.85 -5.77
CA LYS A 131 -14.83 13.50 -7.10
C LYS A 131 -14.04 14.82 -7.11
N THR A 132 -14.14 15.63 -6.05
CA THR A 132 -13.50 16.96 -6.04
C THR A 132 -12.15 16.98 -5.34
N GLY A 133 -11.80 15.93 -4.58
CA GLY A 133 -10.56 15.85 -3.81
C GLY A 133 -10.49 16.80 -2.60
N LYS A 134 -11.50 17.67 -2.39
CA LYS A 134 -11.54 18.62 -1.27
C LYS A 134 -11.82 17.93 0.04
N THR A 135 -11.22 18.40 1.13
CA THR A 135 -11.44 17.86 2.48
C THR A 135 -12.90 18.11 2.90
N LEU A 136 -13.53 17.07 3.42
CA LEU A 136 -14.88 17.15 3.98
C LEU A 136 -14.84 17.91 5.31
N LYS A 137 -15.95 18.58 5.63
CA LYS A 137 -16.14 19.31 6.87
C LYS A 137 -17.11 18.56 7.78
N ALA A 138 -16.87 18.60 9.08
CA ALA A 138 -17.79 18.07 10.09
C ALA A 138 -19.13 18.82 10.01
N ILE A 139 -20.25 18.10 10.12
CA ILE A 139 -21.56 18.74 10.13
C ILE A 139 -21.77 19.56 11.41
N THR A 140 -22.52 20.63 11.31
CA THR A 140 -22.88 21.48 12.45
C THR A 140 -24.40 21.56 12.55
N SER A 141 -24.91 21.91 13.75
CA SER A 141 -26.35 22.11 13.95
C SER A 141 -26.92 23.18 13.00
N TYR A 142 -26.12 24.19 12.66
CA TYR A 142 -26.50 25.18 11.65
C TYR A 142 -26.72 24.55 10.28
N MET A 143 -25.79 23.70 9.82
CA MET A 143 -25.91 23.02 8.54
C MET A 143 -27.10 22.06 8.49
N ILE A 144 -27.41 21.41 9.60
CA ILE A 144 -28.56 20.53 9.70
C ILE A 144 -29.86 21.35 9.51
N ARG A 145 -30.01 22.40 10.29
CA ARG A 145 -31.22 23.30 10.21
C ARG A 145 -31.40 23.92 8.85
N THR A 146 -30.31 24.41 8.24
CA THR A 146 -30.41 25.15 6.99
C THR A 146 -30.61 24.27 5.75
N HIS A 147 -30.08 23.03 5.77
CA HIS A 147 -30.00 22.19 4.55
C HIS A 147 -30.63 20.82 4.63
N ILE A 148 -31.03 20.37 5.83
CA ILE A 148 -31.55 19.01 6.01
C ILE A 148 -32.90 19.02 6.71
N CYS A 149 -33.02 19.76 7.82
CA CYS A 149 -34.20 19.77 8.66
C CYS A 149 -34.33 21.08 9.43
N ASP A 150 -35.27 21.92 9.03
CA ASP A 150 -35.53 23.25 9.61
C ASP A 150 -36.04 23.19 11.07
N THR A 151 -36.58 22.05 11.47
CA THR A 151 -37.09 21.81 12.83
C THR A 151 -36.07 21.17 13.80
N TYR A 152 -34.82 21.04 13.37
CA TYR A 152 -33.76 20.41 14.19
C TYR A 152 -33.30 21.26 15.40
#